data_92dec6221b79130da9b1ecf3aa524f8d
#
_entry.id   92dec6221b79130da9b1ecf3aa524f8d
#
_cell.length_a   1.000
_cell.length_b   1.000
_cell.length_c   1.000
_cell.angle_alpha   90.00
_cell.angle_beta   90.00
_cell.angle_gamma   90.00
#
_symmetry.space_group_name_H-M   'P 1'
#
loop_
_entity.id
_entity.type
_entity.pdbx_description
1 polymer ?
#
loop_
_entity_poly.entity_id
_entity_poly.type
_entity_poly.pdbx_seq_one_letter_code
_entity_poly.pdbx_strand_id
1 'polypeptide(L)'
;MKQLFSILAFILLQHTLFAQCPIAAGCVPANAPASNYVFGMGIFNVSLGSISYTTSGVQDGYRDYSCTQSTQLVAGNSYPVSVTTNPNANENVRLWIDYNNNGNFEASELAFSSDNKKQHTGTVTVPLTAVQNQPLRLRVSADYIAAPIPTPCSAAQYSQAEDYAVTVVVPTNPPVAAFTVSDTLTCTGSVSFTDQSANSPATWHWDFGDGTTSALRNPSHSYANTGTYSVSLKVCNSLGCDSLLQTNLVRYHNNVPVAAACTPATASYCCKHGILGVEFGSINITSANATAGYEDFTCRQTATFIENNPYQLKIKTDSTTQQDIKVFIDLNNDGQFNLPQEEVVSLSSVIKPQLQYRIPTGAVLNTPLRMRVAADFVGSSFTACSGIQNGQAEDYTIIIAANTNKPNAQFVTSHRTGCDSLVQFTDQSINSPTSWHWDFGDGTSSNQQHPQHLYTQPGLYQVRLITCNSFGCDTAFVSNPLAMAIPCRQYCSSKNHINKVNW
;
A
#
# COMPACT_ATOMS: atom_id res chain seq x y z
N MET A 1 15.31 -80.57 13.24
CA MET A 1 14.67 -79.52 12.48
C MET A 1 13.39 -79.14 13.21
N LYS A 2 13.50 -78.25 14.14
CA LYS A 2 12.35 -77.58 14.79
C LYS A 2 12.73 -76.15 14.98
N GLN A 3 12.08 -75.23 14.23
CA GLN A 3 12.19 -73.82 14.40
C GLN A 3 11.49 -73.39 15.68
N LEU A 4 12.21 -72.77 16.58
CA LEU A 4 11.63 -72.08 17.74
C LEU A 4 11.25 -70.64 17.24
N PHE A 5 9.96 -70.39 17.25
CA PHE A 5 9.46 -68.98 17.14
C PHE A 5 9.56 -68.39 18.55
N SER A 6 10.44 -67.35 18.66
CA SER A 6 10.51 -66.50 19.84
C SER A 6 9.52 -65.37 19.64
N ILE A 7 8.41 -65.36 20.34
CA ILE A 7 7.43 -64.25 20.43
C ILE A 7 8.00 -63.26 21.44
N LEU A 8 8.56 -62.17 20.94
CA LEU A 8 8.91 -60.99 21.75
C LEU A 8 7.63 -60.21 22.02
N ALA A 9 7.06 -60.35 23.21
CA ALA A 9 5.93 -59.56 23.67
C ALA A 9 6.45 -58.15 23.96
N PHE A 10 6.13 -57.18 23.06
CA PHE A 10 6.26 -55.76 23.34
C PHE A 10 5.17 -55.37 24.36
N ILE A 11 5.56 -55.26 25.61
CA ILE A 11 4.75 -54.64 26.65
C ILE A 11 4.76 -53.13 26.35
N LEU A 12 3.73 -52.66 25.66
CA LEU A 12 3.40 -51.22 25.62
C LEU A 12 3.02 -50.83 27.05
N LEU A 13 3.97 -50.25 27.78
CA LEU A 13 3.67 -49.48 28.98
C LEU A 13 2.90 -48.23 28.51
N GLN A 14 1.59 -48.33 28.50
CA GLN A 14 0.74 -47.16 28.47
C GLN A 14 0.97 -46.42 29.80
N HIS A 15 1.88 -45.46 29.81
CA HIS A 15 1.87 -44.44 30.85
C HIS A 15 0.56 -43.68 30.68
N THR A 16 -0.44 -44.04 31.47
CA THR A 16 -1.54 -43.13 31.78
C THR A 16 -0.88 -41.93 32.47
N LEU A 17 -0.66 -40.87 31.71
CA LEU A 17 -0.37 -39.56 32.26
C LEU A 17 -1.59 -39.17 33.11
N PHE A 18 -1.53 -39.46 34.41
CA PHE A 18 -2.39 -38.76 35.37
C PHE A 18 -2.01 -37.27 35.18
N ALA A 19 -2.99 -36.46 34.85
CA ALA A 19 -2.79 -35.01 34.85
C ALA A 19 -2.31 -34.60 36.23
N GLN A 20 -1.01 -34.28 36.37
CA GLN A 20 -0.47 -33.83 37.61
C GLN A 20 -0.99 -32.42 37.82
N CYS A 21 -1.74 -32.20 38.89
CA CYS A 21 -2.27 -30.89 39.22
C CYS A 21 -1.14 -29.94 39.59
N PRO A 22 -1.24 -28.61 39.27
CA PRO A 22 -0.31 -27.64 39.77
C PRO A 22 -0.39 -27.55 41.29
N ILE A 23 0.64 -26.95 41.92
CA ILE A 23 0.61 -26.67 43.34
C ILE A 23 -0.60 -25.82 43.72
N ALA A 24 -1.05 -25.92 44.97
CA ALA A 24 -2.18 -25.15 45.46
C ALA A 24 -1.88 -23.64 45.38
N ALA A 25 -2.87 -22.87 44.95
CA ALA A 25 -2.73 -21.43 44.95
C ALA A 25 -2.65 -20.88 46.41
N GLY A 26 -1.77 -19.91 46.62
CA GLY A 26 -1.65 -19.22 47.92
C GLY A 26 -2.89 -18.43 48.32
N CYS A 27 -3.81 -18.22 47.38
CA CYS A 27 -5.11 -17.58 47.67
C CYS A 27 -6.20 -18.15 46.74
N VAL A 28 -7.42 -18.17 47.25
CA VAL A 28 -8.64 -18.54 46.49
C VAL A 28 -9.53 -17.30 46.44
N PRO A 29 -9.86 -16.78 45.25
CA PRO A 29 -10.78 -15.64 45.13
C PRO A 29 -12.15 -15.97 45.71
N ALA A 30 -12.75 -15.04 46.42
CA ALA A 30 -14.14 -15.22 46.86
C ALA A 30 -15.11 -15.01 45.70
N ASN A 31 -16.23 -15.70 45.72
CA ASN A 31 -17.30 -15.52 44.73
C ASN A 31 -17.93 -14.13 44.84
N ALA A 32 -18.47 -13.65 43.73
CA ALA A 32 -19.31 -12.47 43.72
C ALA A 32 -20.56 -12.67 44.63
N PRO A 33 -21.11 -11.61 45.21
CA PRO A 33 -22.37 -11.71 46.00
C PRO A 33 -23.49 -12.30 45.12
N ALA A 34 -24.27 -13.23 45.68
CA ALA A 34 -25.34 -13.91 44.91
C ALA A 34 -26.40 -12.92 44.37
N SER A 35 -26.59 -11.75 45.03
CA SER A 35 -27.42 -10.66 44.49
C SER A 35 -26.99 -10.13 43.15
N ASN A 36 -25.72 -10.28 42.79
CA ASN A 36 -25.13 -9.75 41.55
C ASN A 36 -25.16 -10.77 40.39
N TYR A 37 -25.55 -12.01 40.65
CA TYR A 37 -25.68 -13.04 39.60
C TYR A 37 -26.72 -12.71 38.54
N VAL A 38 -27.71 -11.87 38.89
CA VAL A 38 -28.76 -11.37 37.99
C VAL A 38 -28.18 -10.62 36.80
N PHE A 39 -27.00 -10.06 36.88
CA PHE A 39 -26.34 -9.33 35.77
C PHE A 39 -25.71 -10.25 34.76
N GLY A 40 -25.60 -11.57 35.05
CA GLY A 40 -25.07 -12.58 34.13
C GLY A 40 -23.64 -12.31 33.65
N MET A 41 -22.83 -11.64 34.49
CA MET A 41 -21.41 -11.36 34.21
C MET A 41 -20.60 -12.65 34.29
N GLY A 42 -19.34 -12.62 33.90
CA GLY A 42 -18.43 -13.74 34.11
C GLY A 42 -17.71 -14.21 32.84
N ILE A 43 -16.87 -15.20 33.04
CA ILE A 43 -16.11 -15.85 31.99
C ILE A 43 -16.97 -16.95 31.36
N PHE A 44 -17.14 -16.92 30.04
CA PHE A 44 -17.92 -17.91 29.28
C PHE A 44 -17.07 -18.80 28.41
N ASN A 45 -15.87 -18.35 28.04
CA ASN A 45 -14.91 -19.20 27.31
C ASN A 45 -13.49 -18.69 27.55
N VAL A 46 -12.57 -19.61 27.73
CA VAL A 46 -11.11 -19.37 27.74
C VAL A 46 -10.46 -20.24 26.67
N SER A 47 -9.63 -19.60 25.84
CA SER A 47 -8.82 -20.29 24.82
C SER A 47 -7.36 -19.87 24.95
N LEU A 48 -6.47 -20.85 25.16
CA LEU A 48 -5.02 -20.69 25.15
C LEU A 48 -4.36 -22.06 24.84
N GLY A 49 -3.58 -22.14 23.78
CA GLY A 49 -3.00 -23.41 23.35
C GLY A 49 -4.08 -24.44 23.04
N SER A 50 -4.06 -25.61 23.72
CA SER A 50 -5.10 -26.65 23.61
C SER A 50 -6.30 -26.41 24.53
N ILE A 51 -6.25 -25.44 25.44
CA ILE A 51 -7.42 -25.09 26.25
C ILE A 51 -8.41 -24.37 25.33
N SER A 52 -9.66 -24.86 25.28
CA SER A 52 -10.82 -24.19 24.71
C SER A 52 -12.03 -24.64 25.53
N TYR A 53 -12.28 -23.93 26.63
CA TYR A 53 -13.22 -24.37 27.64
C TYR A 53 -14.35 -23.34 27.83
N THR A 54 -15.59 -23.85 27.83
CA THR A 54 -16.80 -23.03 27.97
C THR A 54 -17.40 -23.24 29.35
N THR A 55 -17.80 -22.16 30.00
CA THR A 55 -18.36 -22.10 31.36
C THR A 55 -19.66 -21.31 31.37
N SER A 56 -20.35 -21.25 32.53
CA SER A 56 -21.67 -20.64 32.67
C SER A 56 -21.62 -19.22 33.26
N GLY A 57 -20.43 -18.62 33.37
CA GLY A 57 -20.23 -17.29 33.91
C GLY A 57 -20.36 -17.25 35.44
N VAL A 58 -20.74 -16.11 36.00
CA VAL A 58 -20.75 -15.87 37.47
C VAL A 58 -21.52 -16.88 38.29
N GLN A 59 -22.48 -17.59 37.67
CA GLN A 59 -23.26 -18.65 38.35
C GLN A 59 -22.41 -19.81 38.83
N ASP A 60 -21.27 -20.07 38.17
CA ASP A 60 -20.32 -21.09 38.56
C ASP A 60 -19.47 -20.66 39.79
N GLY A 61 -19.34 -19.37 40.04
CA GLY A 61 -18.42 -18.82 41.04
C GLY A 61 -16.95 -19.07 40.66
N TYR A 62 -16.07 -19.08 41.68
CA TYR A 62 -14.69 -19.48 41.46
C TYR A 62 -14.66 -20.98 41.13
N ARG A 63 -13.93 -21.36 40.08
CA ARG A 63 -13.73 -22.73 39.64
C ARG A 63 -12.26 -23.05 39.42
N ASP A 64 -11.85 -24.18 39.93
CA ASP A 64 -10.52 -24.76 39.70
C ASP A 64 -10.62 -25.92 38.69
N TYR A 65 -10.27 -25.68 37.47
CA TYR A 65 -10.20 -26.66 36.38
C TYR A 65 -8.77 -27.15 36.15
N SER A 66 -7.80 -26.75 36.96
CA SER A 66 -6.38 -26.97 36.71
C SER A 66 -5.97 -28.45 36.69
N CYS A 67 -6.79 -29.35 37.30
CA CYS A 67 -6.55 -30.80 37.21
C CYS A 67 -7.21 -31.45 36.00
N THR A 68 -8.08 -30.75 35.27
CA THR A 68 -8.86 -31.33 34.18
C THR A 68 -8.65 -30.61 32.84
N GLN A 69 -8.27 -29.33 32.89
CA GLN A 69 -8.03 -28.50 31.72
C GLN A 69 -6.60 -27.98 31.72
N SER A 70 -5.81 -28.50 30.77
CA SER A 70 -4.39 -28.16 30.69
C SER A 70 -3.91 -27.96 29.24
N THR A 71 -2.83 -27.23 29.09
CA THR A 71 -2.14 -27.07 27.81
C THR A 71 -0.63 -27.14 27.99
N GLN A 72 0.08 -27.53 26.92
CA GLN A 72 1.54 -27.41 26.86
C GLN A 72 1.93 -26.16 26.05
N LEU A 73 2.83 -25.38 26.60
CA LEU A 73 3.40 -24.20 25.95
C LEU A 73 4.92 -24.32 25.94
N VAL A 74 5.55 -23.87 24.86
CA VAL A 74 7.02 -23.91 24.73
C VAL A 74 7.60 -22.60 25.26
N ALA A 75 8.62 -22.70 26.10
CA ALA A 75 9.35 -21.54 26.62
C ALA A 75 9.86 -20.65 25.47
N GLY A 76 9.68 -19.35 25.59
CA GLY A 76 10.05 -18.36 24.58
C GLY A 76 9.02 -18.12 23.47
N ASN A 77 8.00 -18.98 23.32
CA ASN A 77 6.95 -18.81 22.32
C ASN A 77 5.83 -17.88 22.77
N SER A 78 5.14 -17.32 21.78
CA SER A 78 3.93 -16.53 21.97
C SER A 78 2.71 -17.29 21.44
N TYR A 79 1.64 -17.26 22.19
CA TYR A 79 0.40 -17.99 21.89
C TYR A 79 -0.79 -17.02 21.88
N PRO A 80 -1.70 -17.13 20.91
CA PRO A 80 -2.93 -16.36 20.96
C PRO A 80 -3.76 -16.76 22.19
N VAL A 81 -4.33 -15.77 22.83
CA VAL A 81 -5.28 -15.94 23.94
C VAL A 81 -6.59 -15.27 23.62
N SER A 82 -7.69 -15.90 24.00
CA SER A 82 -9.03 -15.34 23.90
C SER A 82 -9.82 -15.65 25.16
N VAL A 83 -10.48 -14.64 25.71
CA VAL A 83 -11.43 -14.77 26.81
C VAL A 83 -12.75 -14.13 26.40
N THR A 84 -13.84 -14.89 26.40
CA THR A 84 -15.18 -14.38 26.14
C THR A 84 -15.88 -14.16 27.46
N THR A 85 -16.36 -12.96 27.67
CA THR A 85 -17.15 -12.57 28.85
C THR A 85 -18.61 -12.29 28.47
N ASN A 86 -19.39 -11.69 29.34
CA ASN A 86 -20.81 -11.41 29.15
C ASN A 86 -21.09 -10.68 27.82
N PRO A 87 -22.06 -11.14 27.01
CA PRO A 87 -22.41 -10.48 25.75
C PRO A 87 -23.10 -9.12 25.91
N ASN A 88 -23.63 -8.82 27.11
CA ASN A 88 -24.44 -7.60 27.35
C ASN A 88 -23.66 -6.47 28.01
N ALA A 89 -22.55 -6.74 28.71
CA ALA A 89 -21.75 -5.74 29.42
C ALA A 89 -20.25 -5.95 29.15
N ASN A 90 -19.49 -4.85 29.23
CA ASN A 90 -18.05 -4.89 29.11
C ASN A 90 -17.41 -5.23 30.45
N GLU A 91 -16.35 -6.01 30.41
CA GLU A 91 -15.58 -6.43 31.57
C GLU A 91 -14.08 -6.11 31.41
N ASN A 92 -13.36 -6.11 32.53
CA ASN A 92 -11.91 -6.09 32.58
C ASN A 92 -11.42 -7.50 32.85
N VAL A 93 -10.42 -7.98 32.09
CA VAL A 93 -9.86 -9.33 32.22
C VAL A 93 -8.38 -9.25 32.54
N ARG A 94 -7.93 -10.11 33.43
CA ARG A 94 -6.53 -10.34 33.77
C ARG A 94 -6.25 -11.84 33.75
N LEU A 95 -5.07 -12.24 33.22
CA LEU A 95 -4.60 -13.61 33.20
C LEU A 95 -3.18 -13.66 33.76
N TRP A 96 -2.99 -14.50 34.76
CA TRP A 96 -1.68 -14.79 35.36
C TRP A 96 -1.28 -16.22 35.13
N ILE A 97 0.02 -16.47 35.06
CA ILE A 97 0.60 -17.83 35.09
C ILE A 97 1.70 -17.81 36.15
N ASP A 98 1.58 -18.68 37.16
CA ASP A 98 2.60 -18.87 38.21
C ASP A 98 3.85 -19.50 37.59
N TYR A 99 4.67 -18.67 36.95
CA TYR A 99 5.83 -19.15 36.18
C TYR A 99 6.96 -19.68 37.05
N ASN A 100 7.05 -19.25 38.29
CA ASN A 100 8.05 -19.72 39.23
C ASN A 100 7.58 -20.90 40.09
N ASN A 101 6.31 -21.29 39.96
CA ASN A 101 5.64 -22.40 40.63
C ASN A 101 5.74 -22.33 42.18
N ASN A 102 5.57 -21.13 42.73
CA ASN A 102 5.61 -20.91 44.18
C ASN A 102 4.20 -20.81 44.82
N GLY A 103 3.14 -20.92 44.02
CA GLY A 103 1.74 -20.87 44.45
C GLY A 103 1.18 -19.47 44.56
N ASN A 104 1.99 -18.43 44.37
CA ASN A 104 1.54 -17.03 44.39
C ASN A 104 1.53 -16.50 42.95
N PHE A 105 0.86 -15.37 42.74
CA PHE A 105 0.85 -14.66 41.47
C PHE A 105 1.45 -13.27 41.66
N GLU A 106 2.67 -13.07 41.22
CA GLU A 106 3.38 -11.82 41.29
C GLU A 106 3.03 -10.91 40.09
N ALA A 107 3.38 -9.62 40.20
CA ALA A 107 3.15 -8.65 39.13
C ALA A 107 3.89 -9.02 37.81
N SER A 108 5.04 -9.70 37.91
CA SER A 108 5.82 -10.21 36.77
C SER A 108 5.17 -11.42 36.08
N GLU A 109 4.15 -12.00 36.67
CA GLU A 109 3.43 -13.18 36.18
C GLU A 109 2.07 -12.82 35.56
N LEU A 110 1.73 -11.53 35.46
CA LEU A 110 0.61 -11.06 34.67
C LEU A 110 0.90 -11.28 33.19
N ALA A 111 0.36 -12.33 32.64
CA ALA A 111 0.64 -12.78 31.26
C ALA A 111 -0.26 -12.10 30.20
N PHE A 112 -1.47 -11.62 30.61
CA PHE A 112 -2.38 -10.93 29.70
C PHE A 112 -3.33 -10.00 30.47
N SER A 113 -3.63 -8.83 29.85
CA SER A 113 -4.59 -7.86 30.35
C SER A 113 -5.42 -7.26 29.21
N SER A 114 -6.72 -7.08 29.46
CA SER A 114 -7.60 -6.47 28.46
C SER A 114 -8.79 -5.84 29.17
N ASP A 115 -9.06 -4.57 28.86
CA ASP A 115 -10.07 -3.77 29.55
C ASP A 115 -11.22 -3.37 28.62
N ASN A 116 -12.41 -3.19 29.22
CA ASN A 116 -13.58 -2.60 28.59
C ASN A 116 -14.02 -3.32 27.29
N LYS A 117 -14.09 -4.65 27.33
CA LYS A 117 -14.52 -5.47 26.19
C LYS A 117 -15.46 -6.59 26.61
N LYS A 118 -16.03 -7.28 25.65
CA LYS A 118 -16.82 -8.53 25.78
C LYS A 118 -16.05 -9.73 25.23
N GLN A 119 -15.25 -9.47 24.20
CA GLN A 119 -14.32 -10.42 23.59
C GLN A 119 -12.92 -9.89 23.78
N HIS A 120 -12.14 -10.55 24.60
CA HIS A 120 -10.76 -10.18 24.93
C HIS A 120 -9.81 -11.08 24.14
N THR A 121 -9.01 -10.49 23.28
CA THR A 121 -8.02 -11.20 22.44
C THR A 121 -6.66 -10.56 22.56
N GLY A 122 -5.62 -11.37 22.52
CA GLY A 122 -4.24 -10.92 22.59
C GLY A 122 -3.25 -12.07 22.52
N THR A 123 -2.10 -11.89 23.14
CA THR A 123 -1.00 -12.85 23.08
C THR A 123 -0.39 -13.05 24.46
N VAL A 124 -0.14 -14.29 24.84
CA VAL A 124 0.65 -14.68 26.00
C VAL A 124 2.03 -15.11 25.52
N THR A 125 3.09 -14.47 26.01
CA THR A 125 4.47 -14.87 25.75
C THR A 125 5.03 -15.59 26.96
N VAL A 126 5.49 -16.85 26.76
CA VAL A 126 6.00 -17.70 27.84
C VAL A 126 7.45 -17.32 28.16
N PRO A 127 7.81 -16.89 29.39
CA PRO A 127 9.18 -16.58 29.71
C PRO A 127 10.11 -17.79 29.59
N LEU A 128 11.35 -17.57 29.18
CA LEU A 128 12.39 -18.62 29.16
C LEU A 128 12.76 -19.09 30.57
N THR A 129 12.52 -18.25 31.58
CA THR A 129 12.80 -18.51 33.00
C THR A 129 11.70 -19.28 33.71
N ALA A 130 10.57 -19.56 33.02
CA ALA A 130 9.46 -20.32 33.60
C ALA A 130 9.93 -21.71 34.04
N VAL A 131 9.37 -22.20 35.15
CA VAL A 131 9.59 -23.59 35.61
C VAL A 131 9.05 -24.54 34.57
N GLN A 132 9.87 -25.55 34.21
CA GLN A 132 9.64 -26.43 33.06
C GLN A 132 9.22 -27.84 33.51
N ASN A 133 8.48 -28.49 32.62
CA ASN A 133 8.07 -29.89 32.76
C ASN A 133 7.25 -30.20 34.03
N GLN A 134 6.67 -29.15 34.61
CA GLN A 134 5.73 -29.25 35.75
C GLN A 134 4.46 -28.45 35.41
N PRO A 135 3.30 -28.89 35.94
CA PRO A 135 2.08 -28.11 35.75
C PRO A 135 2.15 -26.85 36.60
N LEU A 136 1.99 -25.71 35.95
CA LEU A 136 1.93 -24.37 36.50
C LEU A 136 0.47 -23.93 36.55
N ARG A 137 0.08 -23.16 37.57
CA ARG A 137 -1.27 -22.65 37.69
C ARG A 137 -1.44 -21.41 36.76
N LEU A 138 -2.52 -21.44 35.99
CA LEU A 138 -2.98 -20.32 35.21
C LEU A 138 -4.29 -19.84 35.83
N ARG A 139 -4.43 -18.54 36.14
CA ARG A 139 -5.66 -17.92 36.62
C ARG A 139 -6.16 -16.88 35.66
N VAL A 140 -7.44 -16.96 35.31
CA VAL A 140 -8.18 -15.92 34.61
C VAL A 140 -9.17 -15.29 35.57
N SER A 141 -9.16 -13.98 35.71
CA SER A 141 -10.14 -13.24 36.51
C SER A 141 -10.79 -12.16 35.65
N ALA A 142 -12.11 -12.03 35.79
CA ALA A 142 -12.89 -11.00 35.13
C ALA A 142 -13.72 -10.23 36.14
N ASP A 143 -14.00 -8.96 35.86
CA ASP A 143 -15.02 -8.20 36.59
C ASP A 143 -15.57 -7.05 35.72
N TYR A 144 -16.73 -6.52 36.15
CA TYR A 144 -17.40 -5.43 35.44
C TYR A 144 -16.48 -4.20 35.31
N ILE A 145 -16.61 -3.49 34.20
CA ILE A 145 -15.73 -2.35 33.88
C ILE A 145 -15.67 -1.28 35.01
N ALA A 146 -16.76 -1.05 35.73
CA ALA A 146 -16.81 -0.07 36.82
C ALA A 146 -16.42 -0.67 38.19
N ALA A 147 -16.18 -1.99 38.27
CA ALA A 147 -15.63 -2.61 39.47
C ALA A 147 -14.10 -2.37 39.52
N PRO A 148 -13.48 -2.57 40.70
CA PRO A 148 -12.02 -2.58 40.78
C PRO A 148 -11.39 -3.55 39.82
N ILE A 149 -10.25 -3.17 39.23
CA ILE A 149 -9.49 -4.05 38.33
C ILE A 149 -9.16 -5.36 39.05
N PRO A 150 -9.47 -6.54 38.45
CA PRO A 150 -9.19 -7.81 39.10
C PRO A 150 -7.72 -7.97 39.49
N THR A 151 -7.48 -8.46 40.70
CA THR A 151 -6.18 -8.95 41.16
C THR A 151 -6.27 -10.50 41.31
N PRO A 152 -5.15 -11.20 41.43
CA PRO A 152 -5.20 -12.67 41.53
C PRO A 152 -6.04 -13.19 42.67
N CYS A 153 -6.11 -12.42 43.79
CA CYS A 153 -6.73 -12.82 45.03
C CYS A 153 -7.99 -12.01 45.43
N SER A 154 -8.34 -11.01 44.60
CA SER A 154 -9.52 -10.17 44.92
C SER A 154 -10.81 -10.96 44.74
N ALA A 155 -11.79 -10.69 45.64
CA ALA A 155 -13.16 -11.09 45.42
C ALA A 155 -13.73 -10.34 44.22
N ALA A 156 -14.34 -11.06 43.30
CA ALA A 156 -15.08 -10.44 42.23
C ALA A 156 -16.35 -9.76 42.74
N GLN A 157 -16.73 -8.62 42.19
CA GLN A 157 -17.99 -7.94 42.57
C GLN A 157 -19.18 -8.45 41.74
N TYR A 158 -18.97 -8.69 40.43
CA TYR A 158 -20.03 -9.08 39.49
C TYR A 158 -19.70 -10.30 38.64
N SER A 159 -18.44 -10.71 38.60
CA SER A 159 -17.93 -11.74 37.70
C SER A 159 -17.27 -12.89 38.50
N GLN A 160 -16.22 -13.50 37.98
CA GLN A 160 -15.61 -14.70 38.58
C GLN A 160 -14.12 -14.84 38.24
N ALA A 161 -13.48 -15.86 38.85
CA ALA A 161 -12.16 -16.32 38.48
C ALA A 161 -12.16 -17.82 38.22
N GLU A 162 -11.28 -18.26 37.30
CA GLU A 162 -11.11 -19.65 36.91
C GLU A 162 -9.63 -20.02 36.84
N ASP A 163 -9.30 -21.19 37.31
CA ASP A 163 -7.94 -21.73 37.28
C ASP A 163 -7.83 -22.89 36.29
N TYR A 164 -6.71 -22.93 35.57
CA TYR A 164 -6.32 -23.93 34.58
C TYR A 164 -4.87 -24.38 34.84
N ALA A 165 -4.36 -25.32 34.06
CA ALA A 165 -2.94 -25.70 34.13
C ALA A 165 -2.20 -25.42 32.82
N VAL A 166 -0.95 -24.99 32.95
CA VAL A 166 0.01 -24.85 31.85
C VAL A 166 1.24 -25.67 32.18
N THR A 167 1.68 -26.54 31.28
CA THR A 167 3.02 -27.17 31.37
C THR A 167 3.96 -26.49 30.40
N VAL A 168 4.98 -25.81 30.92
CA VAL A 168 6.00 -25.20 30.08
C VAL A 168 7.05 -26.24 29.72
N VAL A 169 7.32 -26.43 28.43
CA VAL A 169 8.30 -27.36 27.90
C VAL A 169 9.45 -26.65 27.22
N VAL A 170 10.62 -27.30 27.17
CA VAL A 170 11.80 -26.76 26.48
C VAL A 170 11.68 -26.98 24.96
N PRO A 171 12.35 -26.14 24.14
CA PRO A 171 12.54 -26.44 22.74
C PRO A 171 13.21 -27.81 22.56
N THR A 172 12.76 -28.57 21.59
CA THR A 172 13.35 -29.87 21.23
C THR A 172 14.21 -29.82 19.99
N ASN A 173 14.20 -28.70 19.28
CA ASN A 173 14.95 -28.47 18.05
C ASN A 173 15.67 -27.11 18.08
N PRO A 174 16.78 -26.96 17.35
CA PRO A 174 17.35 -25.66 17.08
C PRO A 174 16.32 -24.73 16.42
N PRO A 175 16.47 -23.41 16.53
CA PRO A 175 15.58 -22.48 15.85
C PRO A 175 15.71 -22.61 14.32
N VAL A 176 14.69 -22.16 13.60
CA VAL A 176 14.72 -21.98 12.14
C VAL A 176 14.46 -20.51 11.88
N ALA A 177 15.43 -19.80 11.32
CA ALA A 177 15.36 -18.38 11.10
C ALA A 177 14.36 -18.03 9.98
N ALA A 178 13.43 -17.13 10.26
CA ALA A 178 12.49 -16.58 9.30
C ALA A 178 12.09 -15.16 9.72
N PHE A 179 11.84 -14.28 8.74
CA PHE A 179 11.36 -12.93 9.03
C PHE A 179 10.63 -12.31 7.85
N THR A 180 9.87 -11.26 8.15
CA THR A 180 9.22 -10.38 7.17
C THR A 180 9.64 -8.94 7.40
N VAL A 181 9.50 -8.10 6.38
CA VAL A 181 9.76 -6.67 6.41
C VAL A 181 8.47 -5.91 6.05
N SER A 182 8.27 -4.74 6.65
CA SER A 182 7.08 -3.91 6.39
C SER A 182 7.00 -3.43 4.94
N ASP A 183 8.13 -3.12 4.33
CA ASP A 183 8.24 -2.71 2.94
C ASP A 183 9.64 -3.04 2.38
N THR A 184 9.69 -3.47 1.12
CA THR A 184 10.94 -3.72 0.39
C THR A 184 11.44 -2.49 -0.38
N LEU A 185 10.60 -1.45 -0.50
CA LEU A 185 10.94 -0.17 -1.12
C LEU A 185 10.51 0.96 -0.19
N THR A 186 11.46 1.76 0.28
CA THR A 186 11.20 2.91 1.15
C THR A 186 11.80 4.19 0.59
N CYS A 187 11.11 5.32 0.78
CA CYS A 187 11.62 6.66 0.46
C CYS A 187 11.89 7.50 1.72
N THR A 188 11.48 7.01 2.88
CA THR A 188 11.82 7.62 4.17
C THR A 188 13.07 7.01 4.79
N GLY A 189 13.54 5.89 4.23
CA GLY A 189 14.62 5.08 4.80
C GLY A 189 14.18 4.18 5.94
N SER A 190 12.99 4.36 6.51
CA SER A 190 12.54 3.61 7.70
C SER A 190 11.75 2.36 7.30
N VAL A 191 12.09 1.22 7.92
CA VAL A 191 11.41 -0.06 7.76
C VAL A 191 11.34 -0.79 9.10
N SER A 192 10.33 -1.66 9.26
CA SER A 192 10.16 -2.53 10.43
C SER A 192 10.32 -3.98 10.04
N PHE A 193 11.02 -4.73 10.88
CA PHE A 193 11.25 -6.16 10.69
C PHE A 193 10.47 -6.95 11.75
N THR A 194 9.88 -8.06 11.34
CA THR A 194 9.12 -8.94 12.22
C THR A 194 9.69 -10.35 12.16
N ASP A 195 10.13 -10.84 13.32
CA ASP A 195 10.59 -12.22 13.50
C ASP A 195 9.43 -13.22 13.24
N GLN A 196 9.70 -14.19 12.38
CA GLN A 196 8.81 -15.32 12.08
C GLN A 196 9.50 -16.68 12.35
N SER A 197 10.60 -16.63 13.10
CA SER A 197 11.41 -17.83 13.35
C SER A 197 10.67 -18.87 14.19
N ALA A 198 10.91 -20.14 13.86
CA ALA A 198 10.33 -21.27 14.57
C ALA A 198 11.25 -21.82 15.68
N ASN A 199 10.74 -22.75 16.48
CA ASN A 199 11.45 -23.51 17.52
C ASN A 199 12.04 -22.63 18.65
N SER A 200 11.27 -21.60 19.06
CA SER A 200 11.54 -20.81 20.26
C SER A 200 12.94 -20.19 20.31
N PRO A 201 13.24 -19.22 19.44
CA PRO A 201 14.45 -18.43 19.60
C PRO A 201 14.49 -17.70 20.96
N ALA A 202 15.66 -17.67 21.57
CA ALA A 202 15.91 -16.94 22.82
C ALA A 202 16.68 -15.63 22.58
N THR A 203 17.43 -15.56 21.48
CA THR A 203 18.22 -14.38 21.10
C THR A 203 18.10 -14.12 19.61
N TRP A 204 18.22 -12.85 19.25
CA TRP A 204 18.17 -12.33 17.89
C TRP A 204 19.41 -11.50 17.63
N HIS A 205 19.93 -11.56 16.43
CA HIS A 205 20.95 -10.68 15.93
C HIS A 205 20.65 -10.33 14.48
N TRP A 206 20.24 -9.09 14.27
CA TRP A 206 19.98 -8.53 12.96
C TRP A 206 21.20 -7.80 12.44
N ASP A 207 21.51 -7.96 11.17
CA ASP A 207 22.43 -7.13 10.40
C ASP A 207 21.64 -6.54 9.23
N PHE A 208 21.54 -5.21 9.16
CA PHE A 208 20.73 -4.52 8.17
C PHE A 208 21.47 -4.25 6.85
N GLY A 209 22.77 -4.64 6.76
CA GLY A 209 23.57 -4.51 5.55
C GLY A 209 24.16 -3.11 5.31
N ASP A 210 23.98 -2.18 6.22
CA ASP A 210 24.56 -0.84 6.22
C ASP A 210 25.65 -0.65 7.29
N GLY A 211 26.06 -1.75 7.95
CA GLY A 211 27.02 -1.77 9.05
C GLY A 211 26.39 -1.60 10.43
N THR A 212 25.05 -1.49 10.52
CA THR A 212 24.34 -1.41 11.80
C THR A 212 23.65 -2.73 12.13
N THR A 213 23.40 -2.97 13.42
CA THR A 213 22.82 -4.22 13.93
C THR A 213 21.78 -3.98 15.01
N SER A 214 20.96 -5.00 15.31
CA SER A 214 20.00 -4.98 16.43
C SER A 214 19.88 -6.34 17.10
N ALA A 215 19.63 -6.35 18.42
CA ALA A 215 19.32 -7.55 19.19
C ALA A 215 17.83 -7.63 19.57
N LEU A 216 17.00 -6.71 19.14
CA LEU A 216 15.58 -6.73 19.39
C LEU A 216 14.90 -7.83 18.58
N ARG A 217 13.84 -8.43 19.11
CA ARG A 217 13.07 -9.44 18.38
C ARG A 217 12.43 -8.86 17.09
N ASN A 218 11.81 -7.70 17.20
CA ASN A 218 11.13 -7.02 16.10
C ASN A 218 11.64 -5.58 16.03
N PRO A 219 12.78 -5.31 15.38
CA PRO A 219 13.35 -3.97 15.29
C PRO A 219 12.69 -3.13 14.20
N SER A 220 12.71 -1.81 14.40
CA SER A 220 12.61 -0.84 13.32
C SER A 220 14.00 -0.29 13.04
N HIS A 221 14.30 -0.07 11.76
CA HIS A 221 15.59 0.45 11.31
C HIS A 221 15.41 1.59 10.31
N SER A 222 16.33 2.56 10.31
CA SER A 222 16.35 3.70 9.39
C SER A 222 17.70 3.78 8.69
N TYR A 223 17.68 3.54 7.38
CA TYR A 223 18.84 3.65 6.51
C TYR A 223 19.20 5.12 6.29
N ALA A 224 20.46 5.50 6.55
CA ALA A 224 20.93 6.88 6.40
C ALA A 224 21.22 7.25 4.93
N ASN A 225 21.65 6.29 4.11
CA ASN A 225 22.04 6.52 2.72
C ASN A 225 21.11 5.76 1.77
N THR A 226 20.93 6.31 0.58
CA THR A 226 20.22 5.61 -0.49
C THR A 226 21.03 4.39 -0.95
N GLY A 227 20.33 3.28 -1.23
CA GLY A 227 21.00 2.04 -1.60
C GLY A 227 20.06 0.85 -1.65
N THR A 228 20.66 -0.31 -1.91
CA THR A 228 19.98 -1.60 -1.83
C THR A 228 20.70 -2.45 -0.80
N TYR A 229 19.96 -2.92 0.19
CA TYR A 229 20.48 -3.56 1.37
C TYR A 229 20.06 -5.01 1.47
N SER A 230 21.03 -5.87 1.80
CA SER A 230 20.77 -7.26 2.15
C SER A 230 20.66 -7.37 3.65
N VAL A 231 19.64 -8.03 4.16
CA VAL A 231 19.38 -8.12 5.60
C VAL A 231 19.53 -9.55 6.05
N SER A 232 20.23 -9.76 7.16
CA SER A 232 20.34 -11.07 7.80
C SER A 232 19.78 -11.07 9.22
N LEU A 233 19.18 -12.20 9.57
CA LEU A 233 18.74 -12.52 10.92
C LEU A 233 19.43 -13.80 11.37
N LYS A 234 20.14 -13.75 12.50
CA LYS A 234 20.61 -14.92 13.24
C LYS A 234 19.79 -15.06 14.51
N VAL A 235 19.25 -16.25 14.74
CA VAL A 235 18.49 -16.59 15.94
C VAL A 235 19.12 -17.78 16.64
N CYS A 236 19.12 -17.79 17.98
CA CYS A 236 19.65 -18.90 18.76
C CYS A 236 18.69 -19.29 19.89
N ASN A 237 18.71 -20.57 20.26
CA ASN A 237 18.18 -21.11 21.51
C ASN A 237 19.24 -21.98 22.20
N SER A 238 18.89 -22.69 23.27
CA SER A 238 19.82 -23.56 24.02
C SER A 238 20.38 -24.74 23.21
N LEU A 239 19.78 -25.07 22.06
CA LEU A 239 20.15 -26.22 21.22
C LEU A 239 20.98 -25.82 20.01
N GLY A 240 21.09 -24.54 19.69
CA GLY A 240 21.87 -24.05 18.58
C GLY A 240 21.38 -22.74 17.98
N CYS A 241 21.94 -22.41 16.84
CA CYS A 241 21.60 -21.19 16.08
C CYS A 241 21.29 -21.52 14.62
N ASP A 242 20.47 -20.66 14.00
CA ASP A 242 20.25 -20.63 12.57
C ASP A 242 20.30 -19.21 12.05
N SER A 243 20.51 -19.02 10.75
CA SER A 243 20.62 -17.69 10.14
C SER A 243 19.96 -17.67 8.76
N LEU A 244 19.24 -16.60 8.47
CA LEU A 244 18.65 -16.33 7.17
C LEU A 244 19.20 -15.00 6.62
N LEU A 245 19.77 -15.02 5.42
CA LEU A 245 20.15 -13.83 4.65
C LEU A 245 19.14 -13.65 3.49
N GLN A 246 18.53 -12.48 3.42
CA GLN A 246 17.73 -12.06 2.25
C GLN A 246 18.52 -10.99 1.48
N THR A 247 18.98 -11.34 0.30
CA THR A 247 19.81 -10.44 -0.54
C THR A 247 18.94 -9.41 -1.24
N ASN A 248 19.45 -8.15 -1.29
CA ASN A 248 18.77 -7.03 -1.96
C ASN A 248 17.32 -6.82 -1.48
N LEU A 249 17.05 -7.04 -0.21
CA LEU A 249 15.72 -7.06 0.37
C LEU A 249 15.10 -5.66 0.45
N VAL A 250 15.86 -4.67 0.92
CA VAL A 250 15.37 -3.31 1.11
C VAL A 250 16.06 -2.37 0.14
N ARG A 251 15.28 -1.64 -0.64
CA ARG A 251 15.75 -0.56 -1.49
C ARG A 251 15.29 0.77 -0.92
N TYR A 252 16.25 1.64 -0.56
CA TYR A 252 16.00 3.01 -0.14
C TYR A 252 16.45 3.99 -1.22
N HIS A 253 15.57 4.91 -1.61
CA HIS A 253 15.89 6.09 -2.40
C HIS A 253 15.11 7.30 -1.88
N ASN A 254 15.69 8.47 -2.05
CA ASN A 254 15.08 9.75 -1.64
C ASN A 254 14.71 10.63 -2.85
N ASN A 255 14.64 10.02 -4.03
CA ASN A 255 14.27 10.71 -5.27
C ASN A 255 12.75 10.83 -5.37
N VAL A 256 12.17 11.65 -4.49
CA VAL A 256 10.74 11.94 -4.39
C VAL A 256 10.51 13.45 -4.46
N PRO A 257 9.34 13.91 -4.91
CA PRO A 257 9.01 15.33 -4.96
C PRO A 257 8.90 15.93 -3.55
N VAL A 258 8.93 17.25 -3.47
CA VAL A 258 8.60 17.97 -2.24
C VAL A 258 7.25 17.48 -1.71
N ALA A 259 7.14 17.40 -0.38
CA ALA A 259 5.90 16.97 0.26
C ALA A 259 4.74 17.90 -0.14
N ALA A 260 3.60 17.32 -0.51
CA ALA A 260 2.43 18.13 -0.82
C ALA A 260 1.94 18.90 0.40
N ALA A 261 1.60 20.17 0.21
CA ALA A 261 1.03 21.02 1.25
C ALA A 261 -0.35 20.50 1.74
N CYS A 262 -0.97 19.61 0.98
CA CYS A 262 -2.27 19.05 1.31
C CYS A 262 -2.40 17.58 0.91
N THR A 263 -3.17 16.82 1.69
CA THR A 263 -3.63 15.47 1.37
C THR A 263 -5.15 15.52 1.20
N PRO A 264 -5.68 15.29 -0.01
CA PRO A 264 -7.12 15.29 -0.22
C PRO A 264 -7.76 14.10 0.51
N ALA A 265 -8.97 14.33 1.02
CA ALA A 265 -9.77 13.30 1.64
C ALA A 265 -11.05 13.09 0.84
N THR A 266 -11.51 11.85 0.75
CA THR A 266 -12.80 11.48 0.16
C THR A 266 -13.86 11.46 1.25
N ALA A 267 -15.00 12.13 0.99
CA ALA A 267 -16.09 12.21 1.96
C ALA A 267 -16.87 10.89 2.08
N SER A 268 -17.08 10.18 0.97
CA SER A 268 -17.84 8.93 0.93
C SER A 268 -17.40 8.06 -0.24
N TYR A 269 -17.19 6.78 -0.01
CA TYR A 269 -16.83 5.83 -1.06
C TYR A 269 -18.07 5.19 -1.63
N CYS A 270 -18.51 5.64 -2.80
CA CYS A 270 -19.62 5.01 -3.47
C CYS A 270 -19.48 5.01 -4.98
N CYS A 271 -20.36 4.27 -5.59
CA CYS A 271 -20.83 4.49 -6.96
C CYS A 271 -19.78 4.24 -8.05
N LYS A 272 -18.70 3.55 -7.73
CA LYS A 272 -17.58 3.20 -8.63
C LYS A 272 -16.83 4.41 -9.22
N HIS A 273 -16.90 5.57 -8.57
CA HIS A 273 -16.07 6.70 -8.91
C HIS A 273 -14.65 6.47 -8.37
N GLY A 274 -13.65 6.87 -9.12
CA GLY A 274 -12.25 6.79 -8.73
C GLY A 274 -11.36 6.27 -9.85
N ILE A 275 -10.08 6.16 -9.51
CA ILE A 275 -9.01 5.78 -10.42
C ILE A 275 -8.73 4.28 -10.24
N LEU A 276 -8.72 3.51 -11.32
CA LEU A 276 -8.35 2.10 -11.36
C LEU A 276 -6.94 1.89 -11.89
N GLY A 277 -6.29 2.94 -12.31
CA GLY A 277 -4.90 2.95 -12.75
C GLY A 277 -4.55 4.10 -13.66
N VAL A 278 -3.27 4.38 -13.75
CA VAL A 278 -2.69 5.42 -14.60
C VAL A 278 -1.55 4.82 -15.45
N GLU A 279 -1.58 5.13 -16.75
CA GLU A 279 -0.48 4.85 -17.67
C GLU A 279 0.04 6.18 -18.22
N PHE A 280 1.29 6.54 -17.88
CA PHE A 280 1.95 7.75 -18.37
C PHE A 280 3.48 7.58 -18.35
N GLY A 281 4.09 7.48 -19.52
CA GLY A 281 5.51 7.12 -19.63
C GLY A 281 5.80 5.73 -19.04
N SER A 282 6.70 5.67 -18.05
CA SER A 282 6.99 4.45 -17.29
C SER A 282 6.04 4.19 -16.13
N ILE A 283 5.20 5.16 -15.76
CA ILE A 283 4.11 4.93 -14.80
C ILE A 283 3.10 3.98 -15.44
N ASN A 284 2.88 2.83 -14.81
CA ASN A 284 1.85 1.87 -15.21
C ASN A 284 1.37 1.12 -13.97
N ILE A 285 0.30 1.61 -13.37
CA ILE A 285 -0.22 1.07 -12.14
C ILE A 285 -1.68 0.64 -12.28
N THR A 286 -2.07 -0.32 -11.47
CA THR A 286 -3.47 -0.65 -11.18
C THR A 286 -3.72 -0.34 -9.71
N SER A 287 -4.69 0.51 -9.46
CA SER A 287 -5.06 0.99 -8.13
C SER A 287 -6.14 0.10 -7.51
N ALA A 288 -6.21 0.11 -6.18
CA ALA A 288 -7.15 -0.72 -5.45
C ALA A 288 -8.63 -0.26 -5.53
N ASN A 289 -8.92 0.74 -6.41
CA ASN A 289 -10.24 1.36 -6.49
C ASN A 289 -10.47 2.47 -5.44
N ALA A 290 -11.48 3.28 -5.59
CA ALA A 290 -11.81 4.46 -4.79
C ALA A 290 -11.87 4.24 -3.24
N THR A 291 -11.80 3.02 -2.77
CA THR A 291 -11.88 2.69 -1.33
C THR A 291 -10.74 3.26 -0.49
N ALA A 292 -9.60 3.57 -1.10
CA ALA A 292 -8.46 4.17 -0.40
C ALA A 292 -8.58 5.69 -0.23
N GLY A 293 -9.40 6.36 -1.05
CA GLY A 293 -9.58 7.82 -1.08
C GLY A 293 -8.37 8.57 -1.61
N TYR A 294 -7.24 8.43 -0.97
CA TYR A 294 -5.96 8.98 -1.41
C TYR A 294 -4.87 7.91 -1.34
N GLU A 295 -4.08 7.81 -2.42
CA GLU A 295 -2.91 6.94 -2.48
C GLU A 295 -1.68 7.71 -2.95
N ASP A 296 -0.55 7.56 -2.26
CA ASP A 296 0.72 8.17 -2.63
C ASP A 296 1.66 7.11 -3.23
N PHE A 297 1.81 7.16 -4.55
CA PHE A 297 2.71 6.30 -5.31
C PHE A 297 4.04 6.99 -5.64
N THR A 298 4.32 8.17 -5.12
CA THR A 298 5.52 8.94 -5.46
C THR A 298 6.82 8.17 -5.20
N CYS A 299 6.83 7.30 -4.21
CA CYS A 299 7.96 6.44 -3.91
C CYS A 299 8.13 5.28 -4.90
N ARG A 300 7.05 4.80 -5.50
CA ARG A 300 7.02 3.55 -6.28
C ARG A 300 6.90 3.76 -7.77
N GLN A 301 6.36 4.90 -8.17
CA GLN A 301 6.03 5.19 -9.56
C GLN A 301 6.68 6.50 -10.00
N THR A 302 7.67 6.40 -10.86
CA THR A 302 8.42 7.52 -11.41
C THR A 302 8.50 7.42 -12.92
N ALA A 303 8.24 8.51 -13.64
CA ALA A 303 8.47 8.61 -15.07
C ALA A 303 9.32 9.84 -15.41
N THR A 304 10.16 9.71 -16.43
CA THR A 304 10.95 10.83 -16.98
C THR A 304 10.38 11.23 -18.33
N PHE A 305 10.17 12.52 -18.50
CA PHE A 305 9.64 13.12 -19.72
C PHE A 305 10.60 14.19 -20.23
N ILE A 306 10.53 14.45 -21.52
CA ILE A 306 11.24 15.58 -22.15
C ILE A 306 10.24 16.74 -22.30
N GLU A 307 10.61 17.93 -21.86
CA GLU A 307 9.76 19.12 -22.02
C GLU A 307 9.33 19.33 -23.48
N ASN A 308 8.15 19.88 -23.68
CA ASN A 308 7.52 20.16 -24.96
C ASN A 308 7.30 18.95 -25.88
N ASN A 309 7.52 17.73 -25.42
CA ASN A 309 7.19 16.52 -26.18
C ASN A 309 5.80 15.97 -25.81
N PRO A 310 5.07 15.40 -26.79
CA PRO A 310 3.78 14.75 -26.52
C PRO A 310 3.99 13.33 -26.00
N TYR A 311 3.19 12.97 -25.00
CA TYR A 311 3.12 11.62 -24.45
C TYR A 311 1.66 11.20 -24.28
N GLN A 312 1.38 9.93 -24.42
CA GLN A 312 0.04 9.40 -24.18
C GLN A 312 -0.20 9.25 -22.67
N LEU A 313 -1.21 9.93 -22.19
CA LEU A 313 -1.76 9.74 -20.83
C LEU A 313 -3.05 8.94 -20.94
N LYS A 314 -3.16 7.87 -20.15
CA LYS A 314 -4.37 7.07 -20.00
C LYS A 314 -4.73 6.96 -18.54
N ILE A 315 -5.99 7.23 -18.22
CA ILE A 315 -6.52 7.07 -16.86
C ILE A 315 -7.60 6.00 -16.92
N LYS A 316 -7.39 4.91 -16.18
CA LYS A 316 -8.34 3.80 -16.09
C LYS A 316 -9.37 4.13 -15.02
N THR A 317 -10.64 4.07 -15.38
CA THR A 317 -11.76 4.26 -14.47
C THR A 317 -12.77 3.12 -14.67
N ASP A 318 -13.87 3.09 -13.92
CA ASP A 318 -14.95 2.15 -14.18
C ASP A 318 -15.46 2.26 -15.64
N SER A 319 -15.88 1.15 -16.23
CA SER A 319 -16.26 1.11 -17.64
C SER A 319 -17.68 1.63 -17.93
N THR A 320 -18.45 1.89 -16.90
CA THR A 320 -19.88 2.24 -17.00
C THR A 320 -20.21 3.59 -16.39
N THR A 321 -19.32 4.15 -15.58
CA THR A 321 -19.57 5.37 -14.80
C THR A 321 -18.76 6.53 -15.33
N GLN A 322 -19.45 7.59 -15.76
CA GLN A 322 -18.81 8.85 -16.17
C GLN A 322 -18.29 9.61 -14.95
N GLN A 323 -17.14 10.26 -15.10
CA GLN A 323 -16.48 11.01 -14.04
C GLN A 323 -15.87 12.29 -14.58
N ASP A 324 -15.66 13.26 -13.71
CA ASP A 324 -14.78 14.40 -13.95
C ASP A 324 -13.39 14.05 -13.45
N ILE A 325 -12.38 14.36 -14.27
CA ILE A 325 -10.98 14.00 -13.99
C ILE A 325 -10.11 15.23 -14.16
N LYS A 326 -9.24 15.47 -13.19
CA LYS A 326 -8.23 16.53 -13.24
C LYS A 326 -6.84 15.94 -13.00
N VAL A 327 -5.86 16.51 -13.69
CA VAL A 327 -4.44 16.25 -13.45
C VAL A 327 -3.73 17.54 -13.10
N PHE A 328 -2.97 17.49 -12.02
CA PHE A 328 -2.18 18.60 -11.53
C PHE A 328 -0.70 18.20 -11.54
N ILE A 329 0.18 19.15 -11.83
CA ILE A 329 1.62 18.97 -11.70
C ILE A 329 2.17 20.18 -10.96
N ASP A 330 2.87 19.96 -9.85
CA ASP A 330 3.63 20.97 -9.11
C ASP A 330 4.88 21.32 -9.93
N LEU A 331 4.73 22.27 -10.85
CA LEU A 331 5.75 22.61 -11.84
C LEU A 331 6.93 23.40 -11.26
N ASN A 332 6.70 24.14 -10.19
CA ASN A 332 7.70 24.94 -9.49
C ASN A 332 8.33 24.22 -8.30
N ASN A 333 7.80 23.00 -7.96
CA ASN A 333 8.24 22.13 -6.88
C ASN A 333 8.19 22.80 -5.49
N ASP A 334 7.15 23.60 -5.24
CA ASP A 334 6.94 24.26 -3.94
C ASP A 334 6.01 23.48 -2.99
N GLY A 335 5.51 22.32 -3.44
CA GLY A 335 4.60 21.46 -2.69
C GLY A 335 3.14 21.89 -2.78
N GLN A 336 2.80 22.94 -3.52
CA GLN A 336 1.45 23.41 -3.75
C GLN A 336 1.02 23.11 -5.20
N PHE A 337 -0.27 23.27 -5.48
CA PHE A 337 -0.81 23.18 -6.84
C PHE A 337 -1.44 24.53 -7.19
N ASN A 338 -0.65 25.40 -7.82
CA ASN A 338 -0.99 26.78 -8.10
C ASN A 338 -1.89 26.89 -9.35
N LEU A 339 -3.14 27.29 -9.17
CA LEU A 339 -4.11 27.43 -10.26
C LEU A 339 -3.98 28.77 -10.97
N PRO A 340 -4.22 28.82 -12.28
CA PRO A 340 -4.58 27.72 -13.18
C PRO A 340 -3.38 26.98 -13.80
N GLN A 341 -2.15 27.38 -13.53
CA GLN A 341 -0.95 26.97 -14.28
C GLN A 341 -0.61 25.48 -14.08
N GLU A 342 -0.95 24.95 -12.91
CA GLU A 342 -0.62 23.59 -12.53
C GLU A 342 -1.79 22.61 -12.60
N GLU A 343 -3.02 23.06 -12.95
CA GLU A 343 -4.09 22.19 -13.43
C GLU A 343 -3.87 21.93 -14.92
N VAL A 344 -3.14 20.87 -15.23
CA VAL A 344 -2.63 20.59 -16.58
C VAL A 344 -3.60 19.83 -17.45
N VAL A 345 -4.57 19.14 -16.88
CA VAL A 345 -5.67 18.43 -17.56
C VAL A 345 -6.94 18.61 -16.76
N SER A 346 -8.05 18.94 -17.45
CA SER A 346 -9.39 19.00 -16.89
C SER A 346 -10.36 18.37 -17.89
N LEU A 347 -10.99 17.26 -17.50
CA LEU A 347 -11.92 16.48 -18.34
C LEU A 347 -13.23 16.32 -17.60
N SER A 348 -14.34 16.53 -18.29
CA SER A 348 -15.67 16.34 -17.71
C SER A 348 -16.42 15.22 -18.41
N SER A 349 -17.17 14.45 -17.62
CA SER A 349 -18.07 13.39 -18.11
C SER A 349 -17.37 12.33 -18.98
N VAL A 350 -16.20 11.84 -18.56
CA VAL A 350 -15.37 10.89 -19.31
C VAL A 350 -15.39 9.50 -18.71
N ILE A 351 -15.14 8.49 -19.56
CA ILE A 351 -14.90 7.08 -19.20
C ILE A 351 -13.57 6.67 -19.81
N LYS A 352 -12.64 6.18 -18.97
CA LYS A 352 -11.31 5.68 -19.39
C LYS A 352 -10.61 6.61 -20.40
N PRO A 353 -10.42 7.90 -20.09
CA PRO A 353 -9.87 8.84 -21.05
C PRO A 353 -8.45 8.47 -21.48
N GLN A 354 -8.17 8.72 -22.75
CA GLN A 354 -6.84 8.63 -23.36
C GLN A 354 -6.60 9.89 -24.16
N LEU A 355 -5.51 10.59 -23.88
CA LEU A 355 -5.17 11.83 -24.56
C LEU A 355 -3.67 11.95 -24.81
N GLN A 356 -3.30 12.70 -25.85
CA GLN A 356 -1.93 13.15 -26.05
C GLN A 356 -1.73 14.41 -25.19
N TYR A 357 -0.87 14.30 -24.18
CA TYR A 357 -0.52 15.43 -23.34
C TYR A 357 0.90 15.89 -23.67
N ARG A 358 1.06 17.19 -23.94
CA ARG A 358 2.37 17.81 -24.20
C ARG A 358 2.93 18.33 -22.88
N ILE A 359 4.10 17.86 -22.52
CA ILE A 359 4.80 18.28 -21.30
C ILE A 359 5.08 19.79 -21.37
N PRO A 360 4.69 20.58 -20.35
CA PRO A 360 4.87 22.02 -20.37
C PRO A 360 6.34 22.41 -20.34
N THR A 361 6.63 23.61 -20.85
CA THR A 361 7.90 24.32 -20.65
C THR A 361 7.82 25.16 -19.39
N GLY A 362 8.98 25.48 -18.79
CA GLY A 362 9.05 26.34 -17.60
C GLY A 362 8.90 25.61 -16.26
N ALA A 363 8.82 24.30 -16.26
CA ALA A 363 8.92 23.49 -15.06
C ALA A 363 10.35 23.49 -14.50
N VAL A 364 10.51 23.17 -13.22
CA VAL A 364 11.81 22.86 -12.64
C VAL A 364 12.32 21.57 -13.27
N LEU A 365 13.49 21.63 -13.92
CA LEU A 365 14.04 20.53 -14.69
C LEU A 365 14.90 19.59 -13.87
N ASN A 366 14.92 18.30 -14.26
CA ASN A 366 15.76 17.24 -13.69
C ASN A 366 15.57 17.04 -12.19
N THR A 367 14.43 17.45 -11.67
CA THR A 367 14.04 17.33 -10.26
C THR A 367 12.74 16.53 -10.18
N PRO A 368 12.55 15.67 -9.14
CA PRO A 368 11.27 15.03 -8.92
C PRO A 368 10.16 16.06 -8.68
N LEU A 369 9.12 16.01 -9.47
CA LEU A 369 7.92 16.84 -9.36
C LEU A 369 6.73 15.95 -9.02
N ARG A 370 5.78 16.49 -8.27
CA ARG A 370 4.56 15.78 -7.91
C ARG A 370 3.52 15.94 -9.02
N MET A 371 3.01 14.83 -9.50
CA MET A 371 1.84 14.77 -10.34
C MET A 371 0.69 14.16 -9.54
N ARG A 372 -0.44 14.84 -9.47
CA ARG A 372 -1.68 14.36 -8.85
C ARG A 372 -2.74 14.13 -9.91
N VAL A 373 -3.31 12.94 -9.91
CA VAL A 373 -4.51 12.61 -10.68
C VAL A 373 -5.66 12.53 -9.70
N ALA A 374 -6.76 13.25 -9.96
CA ALA A 374 -7.95 13.23 -9.13
C ALA A 374 -9.18 12.98 -10.00
N ALA A 375 -10.12 12.19 -9.50
CA ALA A 375 -11.37 11.86 -10.17
C ALA A 375 -12.53 11.93 -9.18
N ASP A 376 -13.68 12.39 -9.64
CA ASP A 376 -14.93 12.41 -8.87
C ASP A 376 -16.13 12.34 -9.80
N PHE A 377 -17.35 12.29 -9.26
CA PHE A 377 -18.57 12.24 -10.08
C PHE A 377 -18.74 13.52 -10.94
N VAL A 378 -19.51 13.39 -12.01
CA VAL A 378 -19.76 14.49 -12.97
C VAL A 378 -20.43 15.67 -12.28
N GLY A 379 -19.83 16.87 -12.43
CA GLY A 379 -20.31 18.11 -11.82
C GLY A 379 -19.81 18.34 -10.40
N SER A 380 -18.93 17.48 -9.89
CA SER A 380 -18.25 17.70 -8.61
C SER A 380 -17.27 18.89 -8.70
N SER A 381 -17.28 19.74 -7.67
CA SER A 381 -16.35 20.88 -7.57
C SER A 381 -15.17 20.49 -6.69
N PHE A 382 -14.18 19.79 -7.25
CA PHE A 382 -12.96 19.43 -6.54
C PHE A 382 -11.72 20.15 -7.08
N THR A 383 -10.75 20.30 -6.19
CA THR A 383 -9.40 20.82 -6.47
C THR A 383 -8.35 19.76 -6.18
N ALA A 384 -7.10 20.10 -6.37
CA ALA A 384 -6.00 19.23 -5.97
C ALA A 384 -6.03 18.87 -4.48
N CYS A 385 -6.56 19.76 -3.62
CA CYS A 385 -6.48 19.66 -2.15
C CYS A 385 -7.80 19.37 -1.43
N SER A 386 -8.93 19.47 -2.10
CA SER A 386 -10.23 19.43 -1.42
C SER A 386 -11.39 19.07 -2.34
N GLY A 387 -12.53 18.71 -1.75
CA GLY A 387 -13.80 18.60 -2.42
C GLY A 387 -14.08 17.26 -3.08
N ILE A 388 -13.21 16.26 -2.98
CA ILE A 388 -13.51 14.91 -3.48
C ILE A 388 -14.60 14.31 -2.60
N GLN A 389 -15.73 13.95 -3.19
CA GLN A 389 -16.87 13.44 -2.47
C GLN A 389 -16.98 11.91 -2.53
N ASN A 390 -16.92 11.34 -3.74
CA ASN A 390 -17.11 9.92 -3.97
C ASN A 390 -15.93 9.26 -4.70
N GLY A 391 -14.97 10.04 -5.10
CA GLY A 391 -13.85 9.65 -5.95
C GLY A 391 -12.54 9.40 -5.18
N GLN A 392 -11.44 9.66 -5.86
CA GLN A 392 -10.10 9.33 -5.38
C GLN A 392 -9.07 10.33 -5.93
N ALA A 393 -7.94 10.48 -5.22
CA ALA A 393 -6.74 11.11 -5.75
C ALA A 393 -5.52 10.21 -5.59
N GLU A 394 -4.59 10.30 -6.53
CA GLU A 394 -3.35 9.54 -6.57
C GLU A 394 -2.18 10.43 -6.93
N ASP A 395 -1.07 10.30 -6.20
CA ASP A 395 0.15 11.06 -6.42
C ASP A 395 1.25 10.18 -7.02
N TYR A 396 2.01 10.76 -7.95
CA TYR A 396 3.10 10.11 -8.68
C TYR A 396 4.31 11.04 -8.75
N THR A 397 5.50 10.48 -8.99
CA THR A 397 6.70 11.24 -9.31
C THR A 397 6.89 11.34 -10.81
N ILE A 398 7.06 12.55 -11.31
CA ILE A 398 7.55 12.79 -12.67
C ILE A 398 8.84 13.61 -12.63
N ILE A 399 9.70 13.39 -13.61
CA ILE A 399 10.91 14.19 -13.82
C ILE A 399 10.83 14.76 -15.22
N ILE A 400 10.95 16.09 -15.35
CA ILE A 400 10.96 16.76 -16.64
C ILE A 400 12.42 17.09 -16.98
N ALA A 401 12.92 16.50 -18.04
CA ALA A 401 14.25 16.77 -18.56
C ALA A 401 14.21 17.84 -19.66
N ALA A 402 15.26 18.62 -19.77
CA ALA A 402 15.42 19.58 -20.86
C ALA A 402 15.38 18.87 -22.21
N ASN A 403 14.73 19.48 -23.19
CA ASN A 403 14.77 18.99 -24.54
C ASN A 403 16.05 19.42 -25.24
N THR A 404 17.03 18.52 -25.29
CA THR A 404 18.34 18.72 -25.94
C THR A 404 18.39 18.20 -27.38
N ASN A 405 17.26 17.72 -27.91
CA ASN A 405 17.21 17.24 -29.28
C ASN A 405 17.03 18.40 -30.26
N LYS A 406 17.62 18.27 -31.46
CA LYS A 406 17.25 19.12 -32.59
C LYS A 406 15.76 18.97 -32.92
N PRO A 407 15.10 19.96 -33.50
CA PRO A 407 13.72 19.80 -33.95
C PRO A 407 13.51 18.58 -34.84
N ASN A 408 12.30 18.07 -34.86
CA ASN A 408 11.82 17.16 -35.89
C ASN A 408 10.71 17.91 -36.65
N ALA A 409 11.04 18.39 -37.84
CA ALA A 409 10.18 19.24 -38.60
C ALA A 409 8.95 18.48 -39.13
N GLN A 410 7.76 19.01 -38.88
CA GLN A 410 6.49 18.46 -39.35
C GLN A 410 5.49 19.62 -39.57
N PHE A 411 4.61 19.46 -40.55
CA PHE A 411 3.55 20.42 -40.78
C PHE A 411 2.35 19.82 -41.52
N VAL A 412 1.22 20.51 -41.42
CA VAL A 412 0.01 20.26 -42.21
C VAL A 412 -0.44 21.53 -42.94
N THR A 413 -1.24 21.34 -43.98
CA THR A 413 -1.84 22.40 -44.77
C THR A 413 -3.35 22.30 -44.72
N SER A 414 -4.05 23.46 -44.81
CA SER A 414 -5.53 23.49 -44.82
C SER A 414 -6.13 22.68 -45.97
N HIS A 415 -5.45 22.69 -47.10
CA HIS A 415 -5.81 21.87 -48.27
C HIS A 415 -4.56 21.69 -49.15
N ARG A 416 -4.57 20.69 -50.08
CA ARG A 416 -3.45 20.38 -50.96
C ARG A 416 -3.80 20.58 -52.43
N THR A 417 -5.06 20.69 -52.78
CA THR A 417 -5.56 20.88 -54.13
C THR A 417 -6.81 21.74 -54.07
N GLY A 418 -7.03 22.56 -55.04
CA GLY A 418 -8.28 23.30 -55.13
C GLY A 418 -8.18 24.66 -55.81
N CYS A 419 -9.27 25.36 -55.75
CA CYS A 419 -9.50 26.69 -56.27
C CYS A 419 -9.22 27.79 -55.25
N ASP A 420 -9.07 27.44 -53.98
CA ASP A 420 -8.68 28.38 -52.93
C ASP A 420 -7.16 28.49 -52.97
N SER A 421 -6.69 29.64 -53.39
CA SER A 421 -5.25 29.93 -53.51
C SER A 421 -4.62 30.39 -52.19
N LEU A 422 -5.44 30.65 -51.14
CA LEU A 422 -4.96 30.98 -49.81
C LEU A 422 -4.81 29.70 -48.98
N VAL A 423 -3.59 29.32 -48.66
CA VAL A 423 -3.26 28.14 -47.89
C VAL A 423 -2.80 28.52 -46.50
N GLN A 424 -3.41 27.94 -45.47
CA GLN A 424 -2.92 27.97 -44.10
C GLN A 424 -1.91 26.84 -43.90
N PHE A 425 -0.72 27.15 -43.42
CA PHE A 425 0.30 26.24 -42.98
C PHE A 425 0.32 26.18 -41.45
N THR A 426 0.32 25.01 -40.89
CA THR A 426 0.36 24.81 -39.43
C THR A 426 1.56 23.94 -39.08
N ASP A 427 2.49 24.53 -38.34
CA ASP A 427 3.64 23.82 -37.77
C ASP A 427 3.17 22.78 -36.75
N GLN A 428 3.71 21.57 -36.89
CA GLN A 428 3.51 20.43 -35.95
C GLN A 428 4.84 19.85 -35.48
N SER A 429 5.93 20.61 -35.64
CA SER A 429 7.27 20.19 -35.28
C SER A 429 7.36 19.95 -33.75
N ILE A 430 8.15 18.96 -33.38
CA ILE A 430 8.44 18.62 -31.97
C ILE A 430 9.89 18.99 -31.64
N ASN A 431 10.30 18.81 -30.36
CA ASN A 431 11.61 19.16 -29.84
C ASN A 431 11.88 20.67 -29.79
N SER A 432 10.88 21.46 -29.38
CA SER A 432 11.02 22.90 -29.04
C SER A 432 11.72 23.74 -30.12
N PRO A 433 11.19 23.84 -31.37
CA PRO A 433 11.73 24.79 -32.33
C PRO A 433 11.61 26.21 -31.79
N THR A 434 12.63 27.01 -32.04
CA THR A 434 12.68 28.43 -31.69
C THR A 434 12.66 29.35 -32.93
N SER A 435 12.84 28.76 -34.11
CA SER A 435 12.75 29.47 -35.38
C SER A 435 12.21 28.59 -36.49
N TRP A 436 11.55 29.23 -37.45
CA TRP A 436 10.90 28.63 -38.61
C TRP A 436 11.35 29.35 -39.88
N HIS A 437 11.53 28.62 -40.97
CA HIS A 437 11.72 29.16 -42.28
C HIS A 437 10.94 28.31 -43.29
N TRP A 438 9.90 28.91 -43.82
CA TRP A 438 9.07 28.35 -44.87
C TRP A 438 9.53 28.82 -46.25
N ASP A 439 9.63 27.90 -47.18
CA ASP A 439 9.78 28.14 -48.58
C ASP A 439 8.54 27.57 -49.25
N PHE A 440 7.74 28.42 -49.89
CA PHE A 440 6.45 28.01 -50.44
C PHE A 440 6.57 27.41 -51.86
N GLY A 441 7.77 27.37 -52.42
CA GLY A 441 8.05 26.77 -53.74
C GLY A 441 7.69 27.68 -54.92
N ASP A 442 7.26 28.90 -54.68
CA ASP A 442 6.99 29.92 -55.71
C ASP A 442 8.00 31.06 -55.67
N GLY A 443 9.09 30.91 -54.93
CA GLY A 443 10.12 31.93 -54.71
C GLY A 443 9.86 32.87 -53.54
N THR A 444 8.77 32.68 -52.81
CA THR A 444 8.45 33.44 -51.62
C THR A 444 8.69 32.59 -50.35
N SER A 445 8.85 33.27 -49.21
CA SER A 445 9.15 32.63 -47.92
C SER A 445 8.47 33.32 -46.73
N SER A 446 8.44 32.66 -45.55
CA SER A 446 7.96 33.21 -44.29
C SER A 446 8.77 32.66 -43.12
N ASN A 447 8.91 33.46 -42.04
CA ASN A 447 9.51 33.03 -40.77
C ASN A 447 8.47 32.91 -39.64
N GLN A 448 7.19 33.06 -39.95
CA GLN A 448 6.12 32.86 -38.98
C GLN A 448 5.97 31.38 -38.65
N GLN A 449 5.55 31.01 -37.44
CA GLN A 449 5.32 29.64 -37.05
C GLN A 449 4.14 29.01 -37.84
N HIS A 450 3.06 29.76 -38.01
CA HIS A 450 1.85 29.32 -38.69
C HIS A 450 1.43 30.29 -39.77
N PRO A 451 2.16 30.36 -40.92
CA PRO A 451 1.89 31.38 -41.95
C PRO A 451 0.64 31.01 -42.79
N GLN A 452 0.05 32.07 -43.33
CA GLN A 452 -0.85 31.96 -44.49
C GLN A 452 -0.09 32.42 -45.75
N HIS A 453 -0.29 31.73 -46.85
CA HIS A 453 0.32 32.09 -48.13
C HIS A 453 -0.71 32.05 -49.27
N LEU A 454 -0.67 33.11 -50.12
CA LEU A 454 -1.53 33.26 -51.30
C LEU A 454 -0.73 32.92 -52.56
N TYR A 455 -1.07 31.82 -53.22
CA TYR A 455 -0.53 31.48 -54.50
C TYR A 455 -1.24 32.27 -55.61
N THR A 456 -0.51 33.06 -56.41
CA THR A 456 -1.08 33.95 -57.45
C THR A 456 -1.04 33.34 -58.82
N GLN A 457 -0.29 32.26 -59.05
CA GLN A 457 -0.19 31.55 -60.31
C GLN A 457 -0.63 30.08 -60.17
N PRO A 458 -1.18 29.45 -61.21
CA PRO A 458 -1.39 28.00 -61.20
C PRO A 458 -0.07 27.25 -61.25
N GLY A 459 0.03 26.16 -60.50
CA GLY A 459 1.26 25.37 -60.46
C GLY A 459 1.28 24.25 -59.48
N LEU A 460 2.39 23.49 -59.48
CA LEU A 460 2.72 22.49 -58.47
C LEU A 460 3.84 23.07 -57.58
N TYR A 461 3.55 23.22 -56.32
CA TYR A 461 4.45 23.85 -55.37
C TYR A 461 5.00 22.88 -54.36
N GLN A 462 6.32 22.72 -54.32
CA GLN A 462 7.02 21.91 -53.35
C GLN A 462 7.33 22.81 -52.13
N VAL A 463 6.54 22.67 -51.08
CA VAL A 463 6.73 23.45 -49.86
C VAL A 463 7.75 22.75 -48.96
N ARG A 464 8.60 23.59 -48.35
CA ARG A 464 9.62 23.18 -47.40
C ARG A 464 9.51 23.99 -46.15
N LEU A 465 9.59 23.31 -45.00
CA LEU A 465 9.74 23.92 -43.68
C LEU A 465 11.09 23.52 -43.09
N ILE A 466 11.89 24.49 -42.66
CA ILE A 466 13.07 24.32 -41.84
C ILE A 466 12.74 24.85 -40.45
N THR A 467 12.97 24.02 -39.41
CA THR A 467 12.84 24.45 -38.02
C THR A 467 14.15 24.25 -37.30
N CYS A 468 14.54 25.24 -36.46
CA CYS A 468 15.79 25.20 -35.71
C CYS A 468 15.57 25.51 -34.22
N ASN A 469 16.46 24.98 -33.40
CA ASN A 469 16.67 25.35 -32.01
C ASN A 469 18.18 25.45 -31.72
N SER A 470 18.58 25.62 -30.46
CA SER A 470 20.00 25.72 -30.07
C SER A 470 20.80 24.44 -30.34
N PHE A 471 20.14 23.31 -30.58
CA PHE A 471 20.76 21.98 -30.81
C PHE A 471 20.85 21.59 -32.30
N GLY A 472 20.30 22.40 -33.18
CA GLY A 472 20.37 22.20 -34.63
C GLY A 472 19.06 22.47 -35.38
N CYS A 473 19.05 22.08 -36.64
CA CYS A 473 17.89 22.26 -37.52
C CYS A 473 17.43 20.93 -38.13
N ASP A 474 16.17 20.90 -38.52
CA ASP A 474 15.57 19.82 -39.32
C ASP A 474 14.68 20.38 -40.42
N THR A 475 14.41 19.59 -41.45
CA THR A 475 13.69 20.01 -42.64
C THR A 475 12.58 18.99 -42.99
N ALA A 476 11.37 19.53 -43.17
CA ALA A 476 10.24 18.74 -43.73
C ALA A 476 9.84 19.27 -45.09
N PHE A 477 9.42 18.37 -45.97
CA PHE A 477 8.82 18.70 -47.26
C PHE A 477 7.37 18.20 -47.30
N VAL A 478 6.52 18.92 -48.06
CA VAL A 478 5.21 18.36 -48.38
C VAL A 478 5.38 17.06 -49.17
N SER A 479 4.70 16.00 -48.73
CA SER A 479 4.83 14.64 -49.29
C SER A 479 4.42 14.57 -50.80
N ASN A 480 3.43 15.39 -51.18
CA ASN A 480 3.02 15.61 -52.56
C ASN A 480 2.93 17.10 -52.82
N PRO A 481 3.44 17.66 -53.94
CA PRO A 481 3.33 19.06 -54.23
C PRO A 481 1.90 19.60 -54.15
N LEU A 482 1.76 20.83 -53.67
CA LEU A 482 0.45 21.52 -53.66
C LEU A 482 0.05 21.86 -55.08
N ALA A 483 -1.12 21.40 -55.51
CA ALA A 483 -1.66 21.67 -56.84
C ALA A 483 -2.67 22.82 -56.82
N MET A 484 -2.25 24.00 -57.26
CA MET A 484 -3.09 25.20 -57.32
C MET A 484 -3.60 25.42 -58.73
N ALA A 485 -4.91 25.54 -58.88
CA ALA A 485 -5.56 25.81 -60.17
C ALA A 485 -6.15 27.22 -60.16
N ILE A 486 -5.54 28.15 -60.87
CA ILE A 486 -5.98 29.56 -60.96
C ILE A 486 -6.12 29.89 -62.46
N PRO A 487 -7.24 30.39 -62.95
CA PRO A 487 -8.48 30.74 -62.28
C PRO A 487 -9.48 29.57 -62.19
N CYS A 488 -10.21 29.56 -61.07
CA CYS A 488 -11.18 28.51 -60.75
C CYS A 488 -12.45 28.44 -61.62
N ARG A 489 -12.64 29.34 -62.58
CA ARG A 489 -13.88 29.39 -63.39
C ARG A 489 -14.17 28.14 -64.21
N GLN A 490 -13.22 27.31 -64.50
CA GLN A 490 -13.45 26.08 -65.30
C GLN A 490 -13.69 24.78 -64.48
N TYR A 491 -13.25 24.73 -63.24
CA TYR A 491 -13.35 23.51 -62.42
C TYR A 491 -14.65 23.41 -61.61
N CYS A 492 -15.30 24.53 -61.32
CA CYS A 492 -16.57 24.55 -60.59
C CYS A 492 -17.80 24.37 -61.46
N SER A 493 -17.68 24.52 -62.79
CA SER A 493 -18.82 24.34 -63.72
C SER A 493 -19.15 22.86 -64.00
N SER A 494 -18.23 21.94 -63.73
CA SER A 494 -18.45 20.51 -64.00
C SER A 494 -19.10 19.72 -62.83
N LYS A 495 -19.22 20.31 -61.66
CA LYS A 495 -19.85 19.65 -60.50
C LYS A 495 -21.32 20.06 -60.23
N ASN A 496 -21.87 21.03 -61.00
CA ASN A 496 -23.28 21.45 -60.86
C ASN A 496 -24.22 20.83 -61.87
N HIS A 497 -23.85 19.77 -62.57
CA HIS A 497 -24.70 19.12 -63.58
C HIS A 497 -24.99 17.62 -63.31
N ILE A 498 -24.85 17.14 -62.10
CA ILE A 498 -25.35 15.82 -61.72
C ILE A 498 -26.06 15.96 -60.38
N ASN A 499 -27.32 16.32 -60.42
CA ASN A 499 -28.36 15.84 -59.52
C ASN A 499 -29.72 16.50 -59.82
N LYS A 500 -30.33 16.07 -60.90
CA LYS A 500 -31.77 15.95 -61.03
C LYS A 500 -32.06 14.72 -61.88
N VAL A 501 -32.10 13.57 -61.26
CA VAL A 501 -32.95 12.46 -61.68
C VAL A 501 -33.68 11.95 -60.45
N ASN A 502 -35.00 12.17 -60.49
CA ASN A 502 -35.97 11.56 -59.59
C ASN A 502 -35.82 10.03 -59.64
N TRP A 503 -35.93 9.40 -58.49
CA TRP A 503 -36.93 8.35 -58.11
C TRP A 503 -36.91 8.18 -56.60
#